data_5eecd3717139a07669295874f1ec43b5
#
_entry.id   5eecd3717139a07669295874f1ec43b5
#
_cell.length_a   1.000
_cell.length_b   1.000
_cell.length_c   1.000
_cell.angle_alpha   90.00
_cell.angle_beta   90.00
_cell.angle_gamma   90.00
#
_symmetry.space_group_name_H-M   'P 1'
#
loop_
_entity.id
_entity.type
_entity.pdbx_description
1 polymer ?
#
loop_
_entity_poly.entity_id
_entity_poly.type
_entity_poly.pdbx_seq_one_letter_code
_entity_poly.pdbx_strand_id
1 'polypeptide(L)'
;DPNYDFGCNPCSEILLRDREFCNLTEIVIRPEDTVETLKEKVKLATILGTWQATLTNFRYLSSEWKNNCEEERLLGVSLTGIMDNKLTNGSGKIDDLKKLLETLKQVAIDTNKDYAKKLGIN
;
A
#
# COMPACT_ATOMS: atom_id res chain seq x y z
N ASP A 1 -12.19 2.81 17.68
CA ASP A 1 -13.19 2.41 18.64
C ASP A 1 -12.53 1.60 19.77
N PRO A 2 -12.54 2.09 21.04
CA PRO A 2 -11.88 1.40 22.16
C PRO A 2 -12.55 0.05 22.53
N ASN A 3 -13.71 -0.22 21.96
CA ASN A 3 -14.45 -1.48 22.18
C ASN A 3 -14.27 -2.48 21.04
N TYR A 4 -13.42 -2.15 20.05
CA TYR A 4 -13.15 -3.04 18.92
C TYR A 4 -11.86 -3.82 19.15
N ASP A 5 -11.91 -5.13 18.94
CA ASP A 5 -10.74 -6.00 19.07
C ASP A 5 -9.96 -5.99 17.77
N PHE A 6 -8.77 -5.38 17.81
CA PHE A 6 -7.85 -5.32 16.68
C PHE A 6 -6.67 -6.26 16.90
N GLY A 7 -6.27 -6.94 15.83
CA GLY A 7 -5.02 -7.63 15.75
C GLY A 7 -4.00 -6.87 14.88
N CYS A 8 -2.88 -7.50 14.61
CA CYS A 8 -1.92 -7.04 13.63
C CYS A 8 -1.37 -8.21 12.83
N ASN A 9 -0.82 -7.93 11.66
CA ASN A 9 -0.08 -8.91 10.88
C ASN A 9 1.25 -9.27 11.57
N PRO A 10 1.97 -10.33 11.13
CA PRO A 10 3.20 -10.80 11.80
C PRO A 10 4.29 -9.76 11.98
N CYS A 11 4.41 -8.81 11.03
CA CYS A 11 5.41 -7.73 11.09
C CYS A 11 4.90 -6.49 11.85
N SER A 12 3.65 -6.49 12.31
CA SER A 12 3.01 -5.45 13.13
C SER A 12 2.88 -4.07 12.46
N GLU A 13 2.97 -3.99 11.13
CA GLU A 13 2.80 -2.74 10.39
C GLU A 13 1.36 -2.44 10.00
N ILE A 14 0.44 -3.41 10.14
CA ILE A 14 -0.96 -3.28 9.72
C ILE A 14 -1.87 -3.65 10.89
N LEU A 15 -2.78 -2.75 11.24
CA LEU A 15 -3.89 -3.06 12.14
C LEU A 15 -5.01 -3.71 11.34
N LEU A 16 -5.48 -4.85 11.81
CA LEU A 16 -6.53 -5.65 11.17
C LEU A 16 -7.69 -5.87 12.15
N ARG A 17 -8.90 -5.84 11.63
CA ARG A 17 -10.06 -6.38 12.32
C ARG A 17 -10.03 -7.91 12.26
N ASP A 18 -10.80 -8.56 13.13
CA ASP A 18 -11.04 -10.00 13.01
C ASP A 18 -11.59 -10.30 11.61
N ARG A 19 -11.10 -11.37 10.98
CA ARG A 19 -11.51 -11.79 9.64
C ARG A 19 -11.35 -10.71 8.58
N GLU A 20 -10.15 -10.15 8.50
CA GLU A 20 -9.76 -9.14 7.52
C GLU A 20 -8.38 -9.41 6.95
N PHE A 21 -8.15 -9.04 5.67
CA PHE A 21 -6.81 -8.98 5.09
C PHE A 21 -6.46 -7.58 4.61
N CYS A 22 -5.16 -7.34 4.49
CA CYS A 22 -4.61 -6.24 3.72
C CYS A 22 -4.05 -6.75 2.39
N ASN A 23 -4.32 -6.02 1.32
CA ASN A 23 -3.73 -6.27 0.00
C ASN A 23 -2.35 -5.64 -0.04
N LEU A 24 -1.31 -6.40 -0.36
CA LEU A 24 0.07 -5.94 -0.37
C LEU A 24 0.65 -5.98 -1.77
N THR A 25 1.34 -4.90 -2.13
CA THR A 25 2.22 -4.81 -3.30
C THR A 25 3.57 -4.26 -2.89
N GLU A 26 4.59 -4.55 -3.65
CA GLU A 26 5.95 -4.12 -3.35
C GLU A 26 6.65 -3.64 -4.61
N ILE A 27 7.44 -2.58 -4.49
CA ILE A 27 8.35 -2.13 -5.53
C ILE A 27 9.80 -2.37 -5.11
N VAL A 28 10.65 -2.69 -6.08
CA VAL A 28 12.09 -2.82 -5.88
C VAL A 28 12.76 -1.55 -6.33
N ILE A 29 13.41 -0.86 -5.39
CA ILE A 29 14.26 0.29 -5.65
C ILE A 29 15.60 -0.22 -6.16
N ARG A 30 16.09 0.36 -7.27
CA ARG A 30 17.37 0.03 -7.90
C ARG A 30 18.33 1.22 -7.83
N PRO A 31 19.64 0.99 -7.93
CA PRO A 31 20.64 2.07 -7.90
C PRO A 31 20.41 3.18 -8.92
N GLU A 32 19.89 2.82 -10.10
CA GLU A 32 19.64 3.72 -11.23
C GLU A 32 18.30 4.46 -11.16
N ASP A 33 17.43 4.15 -10.20
CA ASP A 33 16.13 4.79 -10.08
C ASP A 33 16.26 6.29 -9.78
N THR A 34 15.43 7.06 -10.46
CA THR A 34 15.22 8.50 -10.24
C THR A 34 13.91 8.73 -9.49
N VAL A 35 13.65 9.97 -9.08
CA VAL A 35 12.38 10.35 -8.47
C VAL A 35 11.21 10.00 -9.39
N GLU A 36 11.34 10.24 -10.70
CA GLU A 36 10.29 9.96 -11.68
C GLU A 36 10.03 8.46 -11.83
N THR A 37 11.07 7.63 -11.94
CA THR A 37 10.89 6.17 -12.04
C THR A 37 10.31 5.59 -10.77
N LEU A 38 10.68 6.11 -9.60
CA LEU A 38 10.07 5.70 -8.32
C LEU A 38 8.59 6.07 -8.24
N LYS A 39 8.19 7.25 -8.72
CA LYS A 39 6.77 7.65 -8.81
C LYS A 39 5.98 6.70 -9.71
N GLU A 40 6.54 6.33 -10.87
CA GLU A 40 5.88 5.39 -11.80
C GLU A 40 5.74 4.01 -11.17
N LYS A 41 6.78 3.50 -10.53
CA LYS A 41 6.74 2.21 -9.83
C LYS A 41 5.67 2.20 -8.73
N VAL A 42 5.62 3.24 -7.89
CA VAL A 42 4.60 3.37 -6.84
C VAL A 42 3.20 3.43 -7.45
N LYS A 43 3.02 4.20 -8.53
CA LYS A 43 1.75 4.29 -9.24
C LYS A 43 1.29 2.92 -9.75
N LEU A 44 2.16 2.16 -10.41
CA LEU A 44 1.84 0.83 -10.94
C LEU A 44 1.51 -0.16 -9.82
N ALA A 45 2.31 -0.19 -8.75
CA ALA A 45 2.06 -1.03 -7.59
C ALA A 45 0.72 -0.70 -6.92
N THR A 46 0.39 0.59 -6.81
CA THR A 46 -0.90 1.04 -6.26
C THR A 46 -2.07 0.60 -7.14
N ILE A 47 -1.94 0.70 -8.46
CA ILE A 47 -2.97 0.21 -9.40
C ILE A 47 -3.21 -1.29 -9.20
N LEU A 48 -2.14 -2.09 -9.16
CA LEU A 48 -2.23 -3.54 -8.95
C LEU A 48 -2.89 -3.86 -7.61
N GLY A 49 -2.49 -3.19 -6.54
CA GLY A 49 -3.09 -3.38 -5.22
C GLY A 49 -4.57 -2.99 -5.16
N THR A 50 -4.95 -1.89 -5.83
CA THR A 50 -6.36 -1.47 -5.92
C THR A 50 -7.18 -2.49 -6.70
N TRP A 51 -6.65 -3.07 -7.78
CA TRP A 51 -7.30 -4.17 -8.48
C TRP A 51 -7.42 -5.42 -7.61
N GLN A 52 -6.35 -5.78 -6.89
CA GLN A 52 -6.37 -6.92 -5.97
C GLN A 52 -7.46 -6.77 -4.91
N ALA A 53 -7.69 -5.55 -4.40
CA ALA A 53 -8.74 -5.25 -3.42
C ALA A 53 -10.17 -5.49 -3.95
N THR A 54 -10.36 -5.63 -5.27
CA THR A 54 -11.66 -6.01 -5.84
C THR A 54 -11.94 -7.50 -5.77
N LEU A 55 -10.94 -8.33 -5.47
CA LEU A 55 -11.04 -9.78 -5.44
C LEU A 55 -11.59 -10.25 -4.09
N THR A 56 -12.90 -10.18 -3.93
CA THR A 56 -13.62 -10.49 -2.67
C THR A 56 -14.48 -11.76 -2.75
N ASN A 57 -14.25 -12.61 -3.76
CA ASN A 57 -14.94 -13.90 -3.88
C ASN A 57 -14.26 -14.99 -3.03
N PHE A 58 -14.49 -14.96 -1.74
CA PHE A 58 -13.90 -15.88 -0.76
C PHE A 58 -14.76 -17.13 -0.60
N ARG A 59 -14.66 -18.09 -1.54
CA ARG A 59 -15.52 -19.28 -1.62
C ARG A 59 -15.53 -20.17 -0.37
N TYR A 60 -14.43 -20.17 0.40
CA TYR A 60 -14.23 -21.07 1.53
C TYR A 60 -14.23 -20.35 2.90
N LEU A 61 -14.49 -19.05 2.91
CA LEU A 61 -14.53 -18.23 4.11
C LEU A 61 -15.95 -17.76 4.42
N SER A 62 -16.19 -17.36 5.67
CA SER A 62 -17.49 -16.78 6.04
C SER A 62 -17.72 -15.42 5.38
N SER A 63 -18.99 -15.01 5.31
CA SER A 63 -19.38 -13.72 4.74
C SER A 63 -18.75 -12.50 5.46
N GLU A 64 -18.37 -12.68 6.73
CA GLU A 64 -17.70 -11.62 7.51
C GLU A 64 -16.35 -11.22 6.89
N TRP A 65 -15.56 -12.17 6.40
CA TRP A 65 -14.32 -11.87 5.65
C TRP A 65 -14.59 -10.96 4.47
N LYS A 66 -15.62 -11.28 3.69
CA LYS A 66 -16.00 -10.48 2.54
C LYS A 66 -16.44 -9.08 2.96
N ASN A 67 -17.32 -8.98 3.95
CA ASN A 67 -17.88 -7.72 4.40
C ASN A 67 -16.77 -6.79 4.95
N ASN A 68 -15.90 -7.30 5.82
CA ASN A 68 -14.81 -6.52 6.40
C ASN A 68 -13.82 -6.05 5.33
N CYS A 69 -13.42 -6.96 4.42
CA CYS A 69 -12.49 -6.60 3.33
C CYS A 69 -13.10 -5.63 2.31
N GLU A 70 -14.41 -5.68 2.05
CA GLU A 70 -15.08 -4.75 1.15
C GLU A 70 -15.32 -3.38 1.79
N GLU A 71 -15.50 -3.34 3.09
CA GLU A 71 -15.68 -2.09 3.83
C GLU A 71 -14.39 -1.28 3.91
N GLU A 72 -13.28 -1.91 4.25
CA GLU A 72 -12.00 -1.19 4.48
C GLU A 72 -11.07 -1.20 3.29
N ARG A 73 -11.04 -2.28 2.50
CA ARG A 73 -10.18 -2.45 1.31
C ARG A 73 -8.74 -2.03 1.55
N LEU A 74 -8.15 -2.52 2.63
CA LEU A 74 -6.80 -2.17 3.04
C LEU A 74 -5.78 -2.48 1.96
N LEU A 75 -4.92 -1.51 1.67
CA LEU A 75 -3.85 -1.60 0.69
C LEU A 75 -2.54 -1.09 1.28
N GLY A 76 -1.49 -1.90 1.22
CA GLY A 76 -0.12 -1.52 1.50
C GLY A 76 0.74 -1.54 0.24
N VAL A 77 1.49 -0.47 0.00
CA VAL A 77 2.53 -0.40 -1.04
C VAL A 77 3.87 -0.31 -0.35
N SER A 78 4.66 -1.38 -0.47
CA SER A 78 5.96 -1.53 0.19
C SER A 78 7.12 -1.13 -0.71
N LEU A 79 8.24 -0.74 -0.09
CA LEU A 79 9.50 -0.42 -0.76
C LEU A 79 10.59 -1.38 -0.27
N THR A 80 11.27 -2.07 -1.19
CA THR A 80 12.48 -2.83 -0.90
C THR A 80 13.67 -2.31 -1.71
N GLY A 81 14.90 -2.68 -1.34
CA GLY A 81 16.10 -2.15 -1.99
C GLY A 81 16.44 -0.71 -1.59
N ILE A 82 15.92 -0.23 -0.46
CA ILE A 82 16.07 1.16 0.01
C ILE A 82 17.53 1.57 0.13
N MET A 83 18.42 0.65 0.56
CA MET A 83 19.84 0.92 0.76
C MET A 83 20.65 0.99 -0.54
N ASP A 84 20.11 0.51 -1.65
CA ASP A 84 20.80 0.44 -2.94
C ASP A 84 20.82 1.78 -3.70
N ASN A 85 19.94 2.71 -3.34
CA ASN A 85 19.78 3.99 -4.04
C ASN A 85 20.14 5.17 -3.14
N LYS A 86 20.90 6.12 -3.67
CA LYS A 86 21.35 7.32 -2.95
C LYS A 86 20.21 8.25 -2.51
N LEU A 87 19.06 8.20 -3.18
CA LEU A 87 17.89 9.01 -2.82
C LEU A 87 17.20 8.48 -1.56
N THR A 88 17.36 7.17 -1.26
CA THR A 88 16.59 6.49 -0.21
C THR A 88 17.44 5.96 0.95
N ASN A 89 18.75 5.76 0.76
CA ASN A 89 19.64 5.12 1.75
C ASN A 89 20.09 6.05 2.90
N GLY A 90 19.63 7.29 2.93
CA GLY A 90 19.99 8.24 3.99
C GLY A 90 21.34 8.94 3.82
N SER A 91 22.10 8.69 2.74
CA SER A 91 23.37 9.36 2.49
C SER A 91 23.24 10.83 2.07
N GLY A 92 22.03 11.24 1.64
CA GLY A 92 21.69 12.62 1.29
C GLY A 92 21.18 13.44 2.47
N LYS A 93 20.61 14.61 2.15
CA LYS A 93 19.96 15.46 3.14
C LYS A 93 18.65 14.81 3.61
N ILE A 94 18.41 14.78 4.92
CA ILE A 94 17.22 14.18 5.50
C ILE A 94 15.92 14.84 5.02
N ASP A 95 15.94 16.14 4.74
CA ASP A 95 14.77 16.86 4.24
C ASP A 95 14.41 16.46 2.81
N ASP A 96 15.40 16.13 1.98
CA ASP A 96 15.16 15.63 0.61
C ASP A 96 14.56 14.22 0.67
N LEU A 97 15.04 13.37 1.58
CA LEU A 97 14.46 12.05 1.81
C LEU A 97 13.01 12.15 2.30
N LYS A 98 12.74 13.03 3.27
CA LYS A 98 11.35 13.27 3.74
C LYS A 98 10.43 13.70 2.63
N LYS A 99 10.84 14.69 1.81
CA LYS A 99 10.07 15.16 0.66
C LYS A 99 9.82 14.07 -0.36
N LEU A 100 10.82 13.22 -0.63
CA LEU A 100 10.65 12.08 -1.52
C LEU A 100 9.59 11.12 -0.99
N LEU A 101 9.70 10.70 0.28
CA LEU A 101 8.75 9.78 0.88
C LEU A 101 7.32 10.35 0.93
N GLU A 102 7.17 11.63 1.27
CA GLU A 102 5.88 12.33 1.23
C GLU A 102 5.31 12.37 -0.19
N THR A 103 6.15 12.61 -1.19
CA THR A 103 5.77 12.62 -2.61
C THR A 103 5.28 11.22 -3.04
N LEU A 104 6.04 10.17 -2.73
CA LEU A 104 5.66 8.79 -3.08
C LEU A 104 4.35 8.38 -2.37
N LYS A 105 4.19 8.73 -1.10
CA LYS A 105 2.95 8.54 -0.35
C LYS A 105 1.77 9.22 -1.04
N GLN A 106 1.94 10.49 -1.45
CA GLN A 106 0.87 11.23 -2.12
C GLN A 106 0.52 10.60 -3.47
N VAL A 107 1.50 10.16 -4.25
CA VAL A 107 1.26 9.43 -5.51
C VAL A 107 0.44 8.16 -5.27
N ALA A 108 0.73 7.39 -4.21
CA ALA A 108 -0.04 6.21 -3.86
C ALA A 108 -1.50 6.57 -3.50
N ILE A 109 -1.70 7.59 -2.64
CA ILE A 109 -3.03 8.03 -2.21
C ILE A 109 -3.87 8.49 -3.41
N ASP A 110 -3.33 9.36 -4.24
CA ASP A 110 -4.04 9.93 -5.39
C ASP A 110 -4.38 8.86 -6.44
N THR A 111 -3.42 7.96 -6.69
CA THR A 111 -3.62 6.83 -7.62
C THR A 111 -4.71 5.87 -7.10
N ASN A 112 -4.67 5.53 -5.81
CA ASN A 112 -5.68 4.67 -5.21
C ASN A 112 -7.07 5.30 -5.32
N LYS A 113 -7.23 6.57 -4.97
CA LYS A 113 -8.50 7.31 -5.07
C LYS A 113 -9.04 7.33 -6.50
N ASP A 114 -8.19 7.59 -7.48
CA ASP A 114 -8.59 7.65 -8.89
C ASP A 114 -9.06 6.27 -9.40
N TYR A 115 -8.29 5.23 -9.09
CA TYR A 115 -8.63 3.87 -9.54
C TYR A 115 -9.79 3.25 -8.75
N ALA A 116 -9.90 3.49 -7.43
CA ALA A 116 -11.06 3.08 -6.65
C ALA A 116 -12.35 3.67 -7.24
N LYS A 117 -12.33 4.96 -7.60
CA LYS A 117 -13.46 5.62 -8.27
C LYS A 117 -13.77 4.99 -9.63
N LYS A 118 -12.76 4.67 -10.45
CA LYS A 118 -12.95 4.01 -11.75
C LYS A 118 -13.53 2.60 -11.62
N LEU A 119 -13.17 1.90 -10.56
CA LEU A 119 -13.63 0.54 -10.25
C LEU A 119 -14.97 0.52 -9.48
N GLY A 120 -15.46 1.67 -9.05
CA GLY A 120 -16.71 1.78 -8.28
C GLY A 120 -16.61 1.19 -6.88
N ILE A 121 -15.42 1.24 -6.27
CA ILE A 121 -15.14 0.81 -4.90
C ILE A 121 -14.76 2.00 -4.01
N ASN A 122 -14.88 1.82 -2.69
CA ASN A 122 -14.50 2.81 -1.65
C ASN A 122 -12.99 2.86 -1.42
#